data_c702983b89d7e19b0f828396607eb53e
#
_entry.id   c702983b89d7e19b0f828396607eb53e
#
_cell.length_a   1.000
_cell.length_b   1.000
_cell.length_c   1.000
_cell.angle_alpha   90.00
_cell.angle_beta   90.00
_cell.angle_gamma   90.00
#
_symmetry.space_group_name_H-M   'P 1'
#
loop_
_entity.id
_entity.type
_entity.pdbx_description
1 polymer ?
#
loop_
_entity_poly.entity_id
_entity_poly.type
_entity_poly.pdbx_seq_one_letter_code
_entity_poly.pdbx_strand_id
1 'polypeptide(L)'
;VIANGAARLKIGELAELANVTRRTIDHYTRLGLLKAERSSSNYRYYDRESVSRLHYIEELKKNHMTLQEIKLKLKEQEIDNVDIQELKEKIRELELDVSAIVSLLKEKGLHNPDMIKKHLSHESMSLIQSLLLLLL
;
A
#
# COMPACT_ATOMS: atom_id res chain seq x y z
N VAL A 1 -0.33 -6.85 -18.73
CA VAL A 1 0.72 -7.85 -18.94
C VAL A 1 1.90 -7.26 -19.69
N ILE A 2 1.63 -6.57 -20.79
CA ILE A 2 2.67 -5.91 -21.58
C ILE A 2 3.34 -4.78 -20.76
N ALA A 3 2.55 -4.03 -19.98
CA ALA A 3 3.06 -2.99 -19.10
C ALA A 3 4.01 -3.55 -18.04
N ASN A 4 3.73 -4.74 -17.52
CA ASN A 4 4.60 -5.40 -16.55
C ASN A 4 5.93 -5.82 -17.17
N GLY A 5 5.92 -6.30 -18.42
CA GLY A 5 7.13 -6.62 -19.14
C GLY A 5 8.03 -5.39 -19.36
N ALA A 6 7.43 -4.24 -19.70
CA ALA A 6 8.16 -2.98 -19.88
C ALA A 6 8.71 -2.41 -18.58
N ALA A 7 8.12 -2.74 -17.43
CA ALA A 7 8.56 -2.28 -16.11
C ALA A 7 9.68 -3.13 -15.51
N ARG A 8 9.97 -4.28 -16.10
CA ARG A 8 11.00 -5.20 -15.60
C ARG A 8 12.38 -4.83 -16.11
N LEU A 9 13.35 -4.89 -15.21
CA LEU A 9 14.74 -4.57 -15.48
C LEU A 9 15.62 -5.80 -15.21
N LYS A 10 16.56 -6.02 -16.10
CA LYS A 10 17.65 -6.99 -15.86
C LYS A 10 18.62 -6.38 -14.86
N ILE A 11 19.41 -7.23 -14.18
CA ILE A 11 20.36 -6.77 -13.15
C ILE A 11 21.33 -5.70 -13.69
N GLY A 12 21.80 -5.84 -14.93
CA GLY A 12 22.70 -4.87 -15.56
C GLY A 12 22.01 -3.52 -15.80
N GLU A 13 20.76 -3.53 -16.23
CA GLU A 13 19.97 -2.32 -16.47
C GLU A 13 19.69 -1.59 -15.15
N LEU A 14 19.34 -2.34 -14.10
CA LEU A 14 19.13 -1.79 -12.78
C LEU A 14 20.40 -1.18 -12.21
N ALA A 15 21.53 -1.85 -12.39
CA ALA A 15 22.84 -1.36 -11.95
C ALA A 15 23.18 -0.01 -12.58
N GLU A 16 22.94 0.14 -13.88
CA GLU A 16 23.17 1.39 -14.59
C GLU A 16 22.26 2.50 -14.10
N LEU A 17 20.95 2.23 -14.00
CA LEU A 17 19.97 3.22 -13.58
C LEU A 17 20.16 3.70 -12.15
N ALA A 18 20.54 2.80 -11.26
CA ALA A 18 20.74 3.13 -9.85
C ALA A 18 22.16 3.55 -9.51
N ASN A 19 23.07 3.50 -10.49
CA ASN A 19 24.49 3.82 -10.33
C ASN A 19 25.16 2.99 -9.21
N VAL A 20 24.91 1.70 -9.22
CA VAL A 20 25.51 0.73 -8.31
C VAL A 20 26.06 -0.45 -9.13
N THR A 21 26.87 -1.30 -8.50
CA THR A 21 27.41 -2.48 -9.18
C THR A 21 26.39 -3.63 -9.17
N ARG A 22 26.50 -4.54 -10.13
CA ARG A 22 25.71 -5.77 -10.16
C ARG A 22 25.92 -6.58 -8.88
N ARG A 23 27.15 -6.60 -8.39
CA ARG A 23 27.51 -7.28 -7.15
C ARG A 23 26.75 -6.73 -5.95
N THR A 24 26.59 -5.42 -5.88
CA THR A 24 25.80 -4.77 -4.83
C THR A 24 24.34 -5.21 -4.89
N ILE A 25 23.76 -5.24 -6.09
CA ILE A 25 22.38 -5.69 -6.29
C ILE A 25 22.22 -7.15 -5.88
N ASP A 26 23.13 -8.01 -6.29
CA ASP A 26 23.13 -9.42 -5.92
C ASP A 26 23.21 -9.60 -4.41
N HIS A 27 24.08 -8.85 -3.75
CA HIS A 27 24.23 -8.87 -2.31
C HIS A 27 22.95 -8.45 -1.59
N TYR A 28 22.35 -7.34 -2.01
CA TYR A 28 21.11 -6.85 -1.41
C TYR A 28 19.94 -7.80 -1.66
N THR A 29 19.89 -8.45 -2.80
CA THR A 29 18.88 -9.45 -3.11
C THR A 29 19.00 -10.65 -2.16
N ARG A 30 20.20 -11.13 -1.92
CA ARG A 30 20.46 -12.23 -0.99
C ARG A 30 20.09 -11.88 0.45
N LEU A 31 20.31 -10.64 0.85
CA LEU A 31 19.95 -10.17 2.18
C LEU A 31 18.45 -9.88 2.36
N GLY A 32 17.68 -9.92 1.28
CA GLY A 32 16.25 -9.63 1.33
C GLY A 32 15.91 -8.15 1.30
N LEU A 33 16.87 -7.29 0.95
CA LEU A 33 16.63 -5.85 0.78
C LEU A 33 15.97 -5.53 -0.56
N LEU A 34 16.19 -6.35 -1.58
CA LEU A 34 15.58 -6.26 -2.89
C LEU A 34 14.86 -7.54 -3.23
N LYS A 35 13.75 -7.42 -3.94
CA LYS A 35 13.01 -8.55 -4.48
C LYS A 35 13.32 -8.73 -5.95
N ALA A 36 13.81 -9.93 -6.31
CA ALA A 36 13.99 -10.34 -7.69
C ALA A 36 12.87 -11.30 -8.07
N GLU A 37 12.32 -11.13 -9.27
CA GLU A 37 11.44 -12.10 -9.89
C GLU A 37 12.27 -12.94 -10.86
N ARG A 38 11.89 -14.21 -11.05
CA ARG A 38 12.54 -15.06 -12.01
C ARG A 38 11.64 -15.32 -13.20
N SER A 39 12.23 -15.25 -14.40
CA SER A 39 11.51 -15.61 -15.62
C SER A 39 11.38 -17.13 -15.74
N SER A 40 10.64 -17.59 -16.74
CA SER A 40 10.55 -19.01 -17.09
C SER A 40 11.92 -19.61 -17.44
N SER A 41 12.87 -18.79 -17.90
CA SER A 41 14.25 -19.17 -18.19
C SER A 41 15.19 -19.04 -16.99
N ASN A 42 14.63 -18.78 -15.80
CA ASN A 42 15.37 -18.65 -14.54
C ASN A 42 16.30 -17.43 -14.45
N TYR A 43 16.07 -16.41 -15.26
CA TYR A 43 16.77 -15.13 -15.15
C TYR A 43 16.10 -14.22 -14.13
N ARG A 44 16.90 -13.44 -13.40
CA ARG A 44 16.42 -12.46 -12.44
C ARG A 44 15.95 -11.18 -13.13
N TYR A 45 14.78 -10.71 -12.74
CA TYR A 45 14.27 -9.42 -13.15
C TYR A 45 13.86 -8.62 -11.92
N TYR A 46 14.01 -7.31 -12.03
CA TYR A 46 13.67 -6.36 -10.98
C TYR A 46 12.65 -5.38 -11.53
N ASP A 47 11.76 -4.91 -10.69
CA ASP A 47 10.83 -3.90 -11.10
C ASP A 47 11.46 -2.50 -11.00
N ARG A 48 10.83 -1.49 -11.63
CA ARG A 48 11.39 -0.13 -11.65
C ARG A 48 11.43 0.54 -10.28
N GLU A 49 10.58 0.13 -9.37
CA GLU A 49 10.60 0.62 -7.99
C GLU A 49 11.91 0.27 -7.29
N SER A 50 12.59 -0.76 -7.75
CA SER A 50 13.90 -1.14 -7.22
C SER A 50 14.94 -0.04 -7.36
N VAL A 51 14.82 0.82 -8.38
CA VAL A 51 15.72 1.98 -8.55
C VAL A 51 15.57 2.94 -7.37
N SER A 52 14.35 3.34 -7.05
CA SER A 52 14.06 4.23 -5.91
C SER A 52 14.44 3.58 -4.59
N ARG A 53 14.19 2.28 -4.47
CA ARG A 53 14.55 1.51 -3.28
C ARG A 53 16.07 1.46 -3.06
N LEU A 54 16.84 1.28 -4.13
CA LEU A 54 18.31 1.32 -4.07
C LEU A 54 18.84 2.69 -3.66
N HIS A 55 18.27 3.76 -4.20
CA HIS A 55 18.65 5.12 -3.83
C HIS A 55 18.38 5.36 -2.34
N TYR A 56 17.24 4.89 -1.84
CA TYR A 56 16.87 5.00 -0.43
C TYR A 56 17.85 4.21 0.47
N ILE A 57 18.19 2.98 0.08
CA ILE A 57 19.16 2.16 0.80
C ILE A 57 20.51 2.86 0.88
N GLU A 58 20.97 3.41 -0.23
CA GLU A 58 22.26 4.11 -0.28
C GLU A 58 22.25 5.37 0.59
N GLU A 59 21.13 6.10 0.64
CA GLU A 59 20.99 7.24 1.55
C GLU A 59 21.04 6.83 3.02
N LEU A 60 20.38 5.77 3.38
CA LEU A 60 20.39 5.26 4.76
C LEU A 60 21.80 4.79 5.15
N LYS A 61 22.54 4.20 4.21
CA LYS A 61 23.95 3.83 4.43
C LYS A 61 24.82 5.05 4.69
N LYS A 62 24.59 6.14 3.98
CA LYS A 62 25.30 7.41 4.22
C LYS A 62 25.04 7.94 5.62
N ASN A 63 23.89 7.66 6.18
CA ASN A 63 23.52 8.02 7.55
C ASN A 63 24.00 6.98 8.58
N HIS A 64 24.94 6.14 8.20
CA HIS A 64 25.59 5.14 9.06
C HIS A 64 24.66 4.05 9.59
N MET A 65 23.57 3.77 8.92
CA MET A 65 22.70 2.64 9.26
C MET A 65 23.30 1.34 8.75
N THR A 66 23.20 0.29 9.56
CA THR A 66 23.61 -1.06 9.13
C THR A 66 22.58 -1.63 8.16
N LEU A 67 22.99 -2.61 7.36
CA LEU A 67 22.09 -3.27 6.42
C LEU A 67 20.92 -3.97 7.13
N GLN A 68 21.14 -4.49 8.34
CA GLN A 68 20.08 -5.09 9.13
C GLN A 68 19.04 -4.06 9.59
N GLU A 69 19.50 -2.89 10.05
CA GLU A 69 18.63 -1.78 10.43
C GLU A 69 17.83 -1.27 9.23
N ILE A 70 18.48 -1.16 8.06
CA ILE A 70 17.82 -0.76 6.83
C ILE A 70 16.73 -1.76 6.44
N LYS A 71 17.02 -3.06 6.56
CA LYS A 71 16.05 -4.13 6.26
C LYS A 71 14.80 -4.02 7.13
N LEU A 72 14.99 -3.79 8.43
CA LEU A 72 13.87 -3.61 9.36
C LEU A 72 13.04 -2.38 8.98
N LYS A 73 13.69 -1.28 8.66
CA LYS A 73 13.02 -0.04 8.28
C LYS A 73 12.20 -0.20 6.99
N LEU A 74 12.73 -0.92 6.00
CA LEU A 74 12.02 -1.21 4.75
C LEU A 74 10.79 -2.08 4.99
N LYS A 75 10.88 -3.07 5.87
CA LYS A 75 9.74 -3.93 6.24
C LYS A 75 8.63 -3.14 6.92
N GLU A 76 8.97 -2.26 7.84
CA GLU A 76 8.01 -1.40 8.53
C GLU A 76 7.25 -0.52 7.54
N GLN A 77 7.95 0.07 6.57
CA GLN A 77 7.32 0.90 5.54
C GLN A 77 6.39 0.11 4.62
N GLU A 78 6.75 -1.12 4.26
CA GLU A 78 5.90 -1.99 3.44
C GLU A 78 4.59 -2.33 4.16
N ILE A 79 4.68 -2.68 5.45
CA ILE A 79 3.51 -2.99 6.27
C ILE A 79 2.61 -1.77 6.39
N ASP A 80 3.18 -0.61 6.72
CA ASP A 80 2.44 0.64 6.86
C ASP A 80 1.73 1.03 5.56
N ASN A 81 2.40 0.91 4.42
CA ASN A 81 1.83 1.22 3.12
C ASN A 81 0.68 0.29 2.74
N VAL A 82 0.81 -1.00 3.00
CA VAL A 82 -0.24 -1.99 2.73
C VAL A 82 -1.48 -1.69 3.59
N ASP A 83 -1.28 -1.42 4.88
CA ASP A 83 -2.36 -1.12 5.80
C ASP A 83 -3.10 0.16 5.41
N ILE A 84 -2.37 1.20 4.98
CA ILE A 84 -2.96 2.46 4.53
C ILE A 84 -3.76 2.26 3.24
N GLN A 85 -3.28 1.50 2.28
CA GLN A 85 -4.00 1.23 1.03
C GLN A 85 -5.29 0.46 1.31
N GLU A 86 -5.23 -0.56 2.12
CA GLU A 86 -6.41 -1.33 2.52
C GLU A 86 -7.43 -0.44 3.22
N LEU A 87 -6.98 0.42 4.13
CA LEU A 87 -7.84 1.37 4.83
C LEU A 87 -8.50 2.35 3.86
N LYS A 88 -7.77 2.88 2.89
CA LYS A 88 -8.31 3.78 1.86
C LYS A 88 -9.41 3.11 1.03
N GLU A 89 -9.20 1.86 0.65
CA GLU A 89 -10.20 1.09 -0.10
C GLU A 89 -11.47 0.88 0.70
N LYS A 90 -11.35 0.53 1.98
CA LYS A 90 -12.49 0.35 2.88
C LYS A 90 -13.25 1.64 3.09
N ILE A 91 -12.56 2.76 3.25
CA ILE A 91 -13.19 4.07 3.38
C ILE A 91 -13.95 4.44 2.10
N ARG A 92 -13.40 4.16 0.93
CA ARG A 92 -14.08 4.40 -0.35
C ARG A 92 -15.37 3.61 -0.48
N GLU A 93 -15.34 2.33 -0.11
CA GLU A 93 -16.53 1.47 -0.10
C GLU A 93 -17.60 2.04 0.85
N LEU A 94 -17.17 2.48 2.02
CA LEU A 94 -18.07 3.09 3.01
C LEU A 94 -18.69 4.39 2.50
N GLU A 95 -17.92 5.24 1.83
CA GLU A 95 -18.41 6.48 1.22
C GLU A 95 -19.50 6.20 0.19
N LEU A 96 -19.33 5.18 -0.63
CA LEU A 96 -20.33 4.76 -1.61
C LEU A 96 -21.60 4.26 -0.92
N ASP A 97 -21.45 3.47 0.12
CA ASP A 97 -22.58 2.95 0.90
C ASP A 97 -23.34 4.07 1.59
N VAL A 98 -22.65 5.03 2.18
CA VAL A 98 -23.28 6.20 2.82
C VAL A 98 -24.03 7.03 1.78
N SER A 99 -23.45 7.27 0.61
CA SER A 99 -24.10 7.99 -0.48
C SER A 99 -25.39 7.30 -0.94
N ALA A 100 -25.36 5.98 -1.05
CA ALA A 100 -26.53 5.18 -1.41
C ALA A 100 -27.64 5.29 -0.35
N ILE A 101 -27.27 5.25 0.92
CA ILE A 101 -28.21 5.40 2.04
C ILE A 101 -28.86 6.79 2.01
N VAL A 102 -28.07 7.85 1.84
CA VAL A 102 -28.57 9.22 1.77
C VAL A 102 -29.54 9.38 0.59
N SER A 103 -29.22 8.82 -0.56
CA SER A 103 -30.09 8.85 -1.73
C SER A 103 -31.42 8.14 -1.49
N LEU A 104 -31.37 6.96 -0.86
CA LEU A 104 -32.58 6.22 -0.49
C LEU A 104 -33.46 7.00 0.47
N LEU A 105 -32.88 7.64 1.47
CA LEU A 105 -33.64 8.44 2.45
C LEU A 105 -34.33 9.63 1.78
N LYS A 106 -33.67 10.31 0.86
CA LYS A 106 -34.23 11.42 0.10
C LYS A 106 -35.33 10.96 -0.84
N GLU A 107 -35.12 9.86 -1.56
CA GLU A 107 -36.07 9.32 -2.52
C GLU A 107 -37.38 8.83 -1.83
N LYS A 108 -37.22 8.18 -0.68
CA LYS A 108 -38.35 7.64 0.09
C LYS A 108 -39.02 8.67 1.03
N GLY A 109 -38.47 9.88 1.12
CA GLY A 109 -38.99 10.91 2.01
C GLY A 109 -38.80 10.60 3.50
N LEU A 110 -37.84 9.75 3.83
CA LEU A 110 -37.56 9.33 5.21
C LEU A 110 -36.59 10.30 5.87
N HIS A 111 -37.05 11.53 6.09
CA HIS A 111 -36.21 12.56 6.72
C HIS A 111 -36.38 12.65 8.23
N ASN A 112 -37.37 12.00 8.78
CA ASN A 112 -37.69 12.06 10.20
C ASN A 112 -36.77 11.08 10.98
N PRO A 113 -35.89 11.58 11.88
CA PRO A 113 -35.02 10.72 12.67
C PRO A 113 -35.78 9.68 13.52
N ASP A 114 -36.97 10.02 14.00
CA ASP A 114 -37.77 9.11 14.82
C ASP A 114 -38.29 7.91 14.04
N MET A 115 -38.62 8.10 12.78
CA MET A 115 -39.04 7.00 11.90
C MET A 115 -37.88 6.07 11.61
N ILE A 116 -36.67 6.62 11.41
CA ILE A 116 -35.46 5.85 11.17
C ILE A 116 -35.11 5.00 12.39
N LYS A 117 -35.19 5.58 13.59
CA LYS A 117 -34.91 4.89 14.85
C LYS A 117 -35.82 3.69 15.10
N LYS A 118 -37.08 3.75 14.64
CA LYS A 118 -38.02 2.64 14.79
C LYS A 118 -37.63 1.40 13.98
N HIS A 119 -36.95 1.59 12.87
CA HIS A 119 -36.64 0.53 11.92
C HIS A 119 -35.19 0.03 11.99
N LEU A 120 -34.32 0.72 12.72
CA LEU A 120 -32.94 0.33 12.90
C LEU A 120 -32.72 -0.37 14.25
N SER A 121 -31.85 -1.36 14.27
CA SER A 121 -31.47 -2.03 15.50
C SER A 121 -30.69 -1.09 16.41
N HIS A 122 -30.71 -1.38 17.72
CA HIS A 122 -29.93 -0.65 18.70
C HIS A 122 -28.42 -0.70 18.35
N GLU A 123 -27.98 -1.83 17.87
CA GLU A 123 -26.58 -2.04 17.44
C GLU A 123 -26.18 -1.13 16.28
N SER A 124 -27.06 -1.00 15.27
CA SER A 124 -26.84 -0.09 14.14
C SER A 124 -26.78 1.36 14.57
N MET A 125 -27.66 1.77 15.48
CA MET A 125 -27.65 3.13 16.02
C MET A 125 -26.38 3.43 16.83
N SER A 126 -25.94 2.47 17.62
CA SER A 126 -24.68 2.59 18.39
C SER A 126 -23.48 2.72 17.48
N LEU A 127 -23.44 1.96 16.39
CA LEU A 127 -22.37 2.03 15.41
C LEU A 127 -22.31 3.41 14.75
N ILE A 128 -23.44 3.93 14.33
CA ILE A 128 -23.55 5.27 13.73
C ILE A 128 -23.05 6.35 14.70
N GLN A 129 -23.45 6.28 15.96
CA GLN A 129 -22.99 7.22 16.99
C GLN A 129 -21.48 7.13 17.21
N SER A 130 -20.93 5.93 17.27
CA SER A 130 -19.49 5.71 17.42
C SER A 130 -18.69 6.30 16.25
N LEU A 131 -19.17 6.12 15.03
CA LEU A 131 -18.53 6.66 13.84
C LEU A 131 -18.56 8.19 13.82
N LEU A 132 -19.68 8.79 14.23
CA LEU A 132 -19.80 10.24 14.32
C LEU A 132 -18.84 10.84 15.36
N LEU A 133 -18.66 10.16 16.49
CA LEU A 133 -17.71 10.60 17.53
C LEU A 133 -16.27 10.55 17.04
N LEU A 134 -15.92 9.58 16.22
CA LEU A 134 -14.58 9.48 15.65
C LEU A 134 -14.26 10.62 14.66
N LEU A 135 -15.29 11.15 13.99
CA LEU A 135 -15.15 12.21 13.00
C LEU A 135 -15.11 13.61 13.60
N LEU A 136 -15.50 13.74 14.86
CA LEU A 136 -15.45 15.00 15.61
C LEU A 136 -14.12 15.15 16.35
#